data_9edfb20ad004256708afba216e171840
#
_entry.id   9edfb20ad004256708afba216e171840
#
_cell.length_a   1.000
_cell.length_b   1.000
_cell.length_c   1.000
_cell.angle_alpha   90.00
_cell.angle_beta   90.00
_cell.angle_gamma   90.00
#
_symmetry.space_group_name_H-M   'P 1'
#
loop_
_entity.id
_entity.type
_entity.pdbx_description
1 polymer ?
#
loop_
_entity_poly.entity_id
_entity_poly.type
_entity_poly.pdbx_seq_one_letter_code
_entity_poly.pdbx_strand_id
1 'polypeptide(L)'
;SGDNSESSYNEVMAMTKYAKANGVPASDIFCDHAGLSTYDSMYRLKNVFSVQRCVIVTQEYHLYRAVYDARGFGIDARGVPCDASDYANMDSYEQREFLARIKDFFGIITKMEPQTKSEPVSLDQSGTVTQWW
;
A
#
# COMPACT_ATOMS: atom_id res chain seq x y z
N SER A 1 0.32 -1.35 4.34
CA SER A 1 0.71 0.05 4.17
C SER A 1 -0.47 0.95 4.50
N GLY A 2 -0.24 2.07 5.12
CA GLY A 2 -1.27 3.05 5.49
C GLY A 2 -0.67 4.34 5.99
N ASP A 3 -1.53 5.36 6.12
CA ASP A 3 -1.17 6.66 6.69
C ASP A 3 -1.24 6.57 8.23
N ASN A 4 -0.20 7.07 8.89
CA ASN A 4 -0.11 7.17 10.35
C ASN A 4 -0.19 8.62 10.85
N SER A 5 -0.62 9.54 9.99
CA SER A 5 -0.66 10.98 10.32
C SER A 5 -1.81 11.38 11.24
N GLU A 6 -2.87 10.57 11.31
CA GLU A 6 -3.99 10.82 12.23
C GLU A 6 -3.79 10.08 13.57
N SER A 7 -3.64 10.85 14.65
CA SER A 7 -3.42 10.32 16.00
C SER A 7 -4.57 9.52 16.60
N SER A 8 -5.76 9.56 15.98
CA SER A 8 -6.97 8.90 16.50
C SER A 8 -7.20 7.48 15.95
N TYR A 9 -6.64 7.13 14.79
CA TYR A 9 -6.83 5.82 14.17
C TYR A 9 -5.60 5.38 13.38
N ASN A 10 -4.92 4.37 13.89
CA ASN A 10 -3.76 3.78 13.21
C ASN A 10 -4.23 2.54 12.42
N GLU A 11 -4.45 2.73 11.11
CA GLU A 11 -4.89 1.66 10.19
C GLU A 11 -3.92 0.49 10.17
N VAL A 12 -2.63 0.77 10.14
CA VAL A 12 -1.58 -0.26 10.10
C VAL A 12 -1.62 -1.14 11.33
N MET A 13 -1.83 -0.53 12.51
CA MET A 13 -1.98 -1.26 13.77
C MET A 13 -3.26 -2.11 13.77
N ALA A 14 -4.38 -1.58 13.27
CA ALA A 14 -5.64 -2.32 13.19
C ALA A 14 -5.52 -3.55 12.27
N MET A 15 -4.94 -3.37 11.07
CA MET A 15 -4.68 -4.46 10.13
C MET A 15 -3.73 -5.51 10.72
N THR A 16 -2.68 -5.08 11.44
CA THR A 16 -1.73 -5.98 12.08
C THR A 16 -2.40 -6.82 13.18
N LYS A 17 -3.22 -6.19 14.03
CA LYS A 17 -3.98 -6.90 15.06
C LYS A 17 -4.94 -7.93 14.46
N TYR A 18 -5.62 -7.55 13.39
CA TYR A 18 -6.53 -8.46 12.68
C TYR A 18 -5.79 -9.66 12.08
N ALA A 19 -4.67 -9.42 11.39
CA ALA A 19 -3.87 -10.50 10.81
C ALA A 19 -3.34 -11.47 11.87
N LYS A 20 -2.82 -10.96 13.00
CA LYS A 20 -2.38 -11.78 14.14
C LYS A 20 -3.53 -12.60 14.73
N ALA A 21 -4.70 -12.02 14.90
CA ALA A 21 -5.88 -12.72 15.42
C ALA A 21 -6.36 -13.85 14.49
N ASN A 22 -6.04 -13.76 13.19
CA ASN A 22 -6.34 -14.77 12.19
C ASN A 22 -5.16 -15.72 11.89
N GLY A 23 -4.17 -15.77 12.76
CA GLY A 23 -3.12 -16.78 12.74
C GLY A 23 -1.89 -16.44 11.91
N VAL A 24 -1.76 -15.19 11.42
CA VAL A 24 -0.53 -14.77 10.72
C VAL A 24 0.56 -14.49 11.77
N PRO A 25 1.73 -15.16 11.70
CA PRO A 25 2.82 -14.91 12.63
C PRO A 25 3.27 -13.44 12.59
N ALA A 26 3.55 -12.88 13.76
CA ALA A 26 4.01 -11.48 13.84
C ALA A 26 5.32 -11.24 13.07
N SER A 27 6.18 -12.26 12.98
CA SER A 27 7.43 -12.23 12.20
C SER A 27 7.21 -12.01 10.70
N ASP A 28 6.05 -12.41 10.19
CA ASP A 28 5.72 -12.39 8.76
C ASP A 28 4.92 -11.14 8.36
N ILE A 29 4.65 -10.26 9.33
CA ILE A 29 3.91 -9.02 9.09
C ILE A 29 4.87 -7.83 9.09
N PHE A 30 5.08 -7.25 7.91
CA PHE A 30 5.84 -6.02 7.73
C PHE A 30 4.90 -4.83 7.59
N CYS A 31 5.12 -3.81 8.42
CA CYS A 31 4.30 -2.61 8.48
C CYS A 31 4.95 -1.46 7.70
N ASP A 32 4.21 -0.85 6.79
CA ASP A 32 4.60 0.38 6.13
C ASP A 32 3.76 1.54 6.67
N HIS A 33 4.37 2.41 7.44
CA HIS A 33 3.74 3.55 8.12
C HIS A 33 3.84 4.86 7.32
N ALA A 34 4.46 4.83 6.15
CA ALA A 34 4.75 6.02 5.35
C ALA A 34 4.22 5.92 3.91
N GLY A 35 3.26 5.05 3.67
CA GLY A 35 2.54 4.94 2.41
C GLY A 35 1.42 5.98 2.33
N LEU A 36 1.78 7.26 2.16
CA LEU A 36 0.85 8.39 2.15
C LEU A 36 -0.05 8.43 0.91
N SER A 37 0.36 7.78 -0.15
CA SER A 37 -0.42 7.59 -1.38
C SER A 37 -0.20 6.19 -1.93
N THR A 38 -1.03 5.78 -2.91
CA THR A 38 -0.84 4.49 -3.58
C THR A 38 0.50 4.46 -4.32
N TYR A 39 0.87 5.55 -4.99
CA TYR A 39 2.18 5.71 -5.65
C TYR A 39 3.33 5.52 -4.66
N ASP A 40 3.29 6.21 -3.51
CA ASP A 40 4.33 6.07 -2.47
C ASP A 40 4.38 4.65 -1.92
N SER A 41 3.23 4.03 -1.66
CA SER A 41 3.16 2.64 -1.19
C SER A 41 3.83 1.66 -2.17
N MET A 42 3.58 1.78 -3.47
CA MET A 42 4.17 0.90 -4.49
C MET A 42 5.65 1.20 -4.70
N TYR A 43 6.06 2.48 -4.68
CA TYR A 43 7.46 2.86 -4.67
C TYR A 43 8.21 2.22 -3.49
N ARG A 44 7.65 2.32 -2.30
CA ARG A 44 8.25 1.79 -1.06
C ARG A 44 8.29 0.26 -1.07
N LEU A 45 7.24 -0.39 -1.57
CA LEU A 45 7.21 -1.84 -1.74
C LEU A 45 8.39 -2.33 -2.59
N LYS A 46 8.75 -1.59 -3.64
CA LYS A 46 9.90 -1.90 -4.50
C LYS A 46 11.23 -1.52 -3.89
N ASN A 47 11.37 -0.29 -3.43
CA ASN A 47 12.68 0.31 -3.12
C ASN A 47 13.06 0.21 -1.64
N VAL A 48 12.07 0.11 -0.73
CA VAL A 48 12.31 -0.06 0.71
C VAL A 48 12.26 -1.55 1.08
N PHE A 49 11.24 -2.28 0.62
CA PHE A 49 11.04 -3.69 0.97
C PHE A 49 11.59 -4.67 -0.08
N SER A 50 12.12 -4.19 -1.20
CA SER A 50 12.73 -5.01 -2.27
C SER A 50 11.83 -6.10 -2.86
N VAL A 51 10.50 -5.90 -2.82
CA VAL A 51 9.53 -6.86 -3.32
C VAL A 51 9.59 -6.96 -4.84
N GLN A 52 9.64 -8.19 -5.36
CA GLN A 52 9.66 -8.48 -6.79
C GLN A 52 8.31 -8.99 -7.30
N ARG A 53 7.53 -9.63 -6.42
CA ARG A 53 6.21 -10.20 -6.74
C ARG A 53 5.26 -10.03 -5.57
N CYS A 54 4.00 -9.64 -5.86
CA CYS A 54 3.00 -9.50 -4.80
C CYS A 54 1.57 -9.76 -5.32
N VAL A 55 0.69 -9.97 -4.36
CA VAL A 55 -0.76 -9.85 -4.54
C VAL A 55 -1.22 -8.62 -3.76
N ILE A 56 -1.92 -7.71 -4.45
CA ILE A 56 -2.47 -6.50 -3.86
C ILE A 56 -3.94 -6.76 -3.53
N VAL A 57 -4.32 -6.54 -2.29
CA VAL A 57 -5.70 -6.68 -1.82
C VAL A 57 -6.18 -5.31 -1.38
N THR A 58 -7.18 -4.79 -2.05
CA THR A 58 -7.79 -3.48 -1.78
C THR A 58 -9.17 -3.38 -2.42
N GLN A 59 -9.88 -2.27 -2.20
CA GLN A 59 -11.17 -2.02 -2.81
C GLN A 59 -11.07 -2.01 -4.35
N GLU A 60 -12.12 -2.44 -5.03
CA GLU A 60 -12.11 -2.60 -6.48
C GLU A 60 -11.75 -1.31 -7.22
N TYR A 61 -12.31 -0.17 -6.80
CA TYR A 61 -12.06 1.12 -7.44
C TYR A 61 -10.60 1.60 -7.33
N HIS A 62 -9.85 1.15 -6.30
CA HIS A 62 -8.42 1.41 -6.14
C HIS A 62 -7.51 0.39 -6.83
N LEU A 63 -8.01 -0.83 -7.05
CA LEU A 63 -7.21 -1.98 -7.42
C LEU A 63 -6.43 -1.78 -8.72
N TYR A 64 -7.10 -1.24 -9.75
CA TYR A 64 -6.46 -1.01 -11.06
C TYR A 64 -5.27 -0.06 -10.95
N ARG A 65 -5.40 1.02 -10.19
CA ARG A 65 -4.32 1.99 -9.98
C ARG A 65 -3.17 1.36 -9.20
N ALA A 66 -3.44 0.66 -8.13
CA ALA A 66 -2.42 0.02 -7.32
C ALA A 66 -1.61 -1.03 -8.11
N VAL A 67 -2.28 -1.83 -8.94
CA VAL A 67 -1.61 -2.81 -9.82
C VAL A 67 -0.81 -2.11 -10.93
N TYR A 68 -1.34 -1.04 -11.51
CA TYR A 68 -0.64 -0.25 -12.52
C TYR A 68 0.66 0.36 -11.95
N ASP A 69 0.58 1.00 -10.80
CA ASP A 69 1.73 1.62 -10.14
C ASP A 69 2.79 0.56 -9.77
N ALA A 70 2.37 -0.56 -9.17
CA ALA A 70 3.28 -1.65 -8.82
C ALA A 70 4.04 -2.18 -10.05
N ARG A 71 3.33 -2.39 -11.16
CA ARG A 71 3.94 -2.84 -12.42
C ARG A 71 4.84 -1.77 -13.02
N GLY A 72 4.47 -0.49 -12.91
CA GLY A 72 5.29 0.65 -13.31
C GLY A 72 6.65 0.69 -12.59
N PHE A 73 6.70 0.25 -11.34
CA PHE A 73 7.94 0.07 -10.58
C PHE A 73 8.63 -1.29 -10.83
N GLY A 74 8.14 -2.10 -11.75
CA GLY A 74 8.76 -3.38 -12.10
C GLY A 74 8.45 -4.51 -11.10
N ILE A 75 7.32 -4.45 -10.40
CA ILE A 75 6.83 -5.52 -9.54
C ILE A 75 5.87 -6.41 -10.35
N ASP A 76 6.04 -7.73 -10.31
CA ASP A 76 5.05 -8.68 -10.83
C ASP A 76 3.84 -8.71 -9.87
N ALA A 77 2.88 -7.83 -10.13
CA ALA A 77 1.73 -7.60 -9.26
C ALA A 77 0.44 -8.16 -9.85
N ARG A 78 -0.35 -8.81 -8.99
CA ARG A 78 -1.73 -9.22 -9.25
C ARG A 78 -2.64 -8.56 -8.24
N GLY A 79 -3.93 -8.37 -8.59
CA GLY A 79 -4.91 -7.73 -7.73
C GLY A 79 -6.05 -8.67 -7.36
N VAL A 80 -6.52 -8.55 -6.13
CA VAL A 80 -7.74 -9.20 -5.62
C VAL A 80 -8.61 -8.14 -4.96
N PRO A 81 -9.85 -7.92 -5.42
CA PRO A 81 -10.75 -6.97 -4.78
C PRO A 81 -11.22 -7.49 -3.41
N CYS A 82 -11.38 -6.58 -2.46
CA CYS A 82 -11.97 -6.87 -1.17
C CYS A 82 -12.97 -5.76 -0.80
N ASP A 83 -14.19 -5.89 -1.30
CA ASP A 83 -15.27 -4.95 -0.98
C ASP A 83 -16.13 -5.56 0.12
N ALA A 84 -16.09 -4.95 1.31
CA ALA A 84 -16.84 -5.43 2.47
C ALA A 84 -18.25 -4.85 2.57
N SER A 85 -18.60 -3.82 1.77
CA SER A 85 -19.90 -3.14 1.78
C SER A 85 -20.08 -2.27 0.53
N ASP A 86 -21.33 -1.97 0.21
CA ASP A 86 -21.68 -0.94 -0.78
C ASP A 86 -21.29 0.44 -0.24
N TYR A 87 -20.48 1.17 -1.01
CA TYR A 87 -20.04 2.51 -0.62
C TYR A 87 -21.09 3.55 -0.98
N ALA A 88 -21.57 4.30 0.00
CA ALA A 88 -22.66 5.28 -0.15
C ALA A 88 -22.33 6.48 -1.06
N ASN A 89 -21.08 6.70 -1.46
CA ASN A 89 -20.61 7.83 -2.26
C ASN A 89 -19.68 7.41 -3.40
N MET A 90 -20.03 6.35 -4.14
CA MET A 90 -19.18 5.79 -5.19
C MET A 90 -18.77 6.83 -6.24
N ASP A 91 -19.69 7.70 -6.68
CA ASP A 91 -19.41 8.73 -7.70
C ASP A 91 -18.26 9.67 -7.30
N SER A 92 -18.19 10.07 -6.03
CA SER A 92 -17.12 10.94 -5.54
C SER A 92 -15.78 10.19 -5.43
N TYR A 93 -15.80 8.90 -5.10
CA TYR A 93 -14.61 8.06 -5.10
C TYR A 93 -14.09 7.82 -6.51
N GLU A 94 -14.96 7.58 -7.49
CA GLU A 94 -14.56 7.38 -8.89
C GLU A 94 -13.95 8.65 -9.50
N GLN A 95 -14.48 9.84 -9.21
CA GLN A 95 -13.93 11.11 -9.68
C GLN A 95 -12.52 11.35 -9.10
N ARG A 96 -12.33 11.13 -7.80
CA ARG A 96 -11.03 11.24 -7.15
C ARG A 96 -10.04 10.25 -7.74
N GLU A 97 -10.49 9.01 -7.97
CA GLU A 97 -9.67 7.95 -8.53
C GLU A 97 -9.24 8.26 -9.97
N PHE A 98 -10.12 8.85 -10.77
CA PHE A 98 -9.78 9.28 -12.13
C PHE A 98 -8.62 10.29 -12.14
N LEU A 99 -8.69 11.32 -11.28
CA LEU A 99 -7.61 12.31 -11.15
C LEU A 99 -6.33 11.69 -10.59
N ALA A 100 -6.45 10.78 -9.62
CA ALA A 100 -5.31 10.08 -9.07
C ALA A 100 -4.62 9.19 -10.12
N ARG A 101 -5.37 8.51 -10.99
CA ARG A 101 -4.83 7.71 -12.10
C ARG A 101 -4.02 8.56 -13.07
N ILE A 102 -4.51 9.75 -13.42
CA ILE A 102 -3.76 10.68 -14.28
C ILE A 102 -2.44 11.11 -13.63
N LYS A 103 -2.48 11.49 -12.36
CA LYS A 103 -1.30 11.88 -11.60
C LYS A 103 -0.27 10.74 -11.55
N ASP A 104 -0.70 9.54 -11.20
CA ASP A 104 0.20 8.39 -11.02
C ASP A 104 0.75 7.92 -12.38
N PHE A 105 -0.05 7.98 -13.46
CA PHE A 105 0.43 7.72 -14.82
C PHE A 105 1.62 8.62 -15.18
N PHE A 106 1.50 9.93 -14.98
CA PHE A 106 2.62 10.84 -15.21
C PHE A 106 3.75 10.62 -14.21
N GLY A 107 3.44 10.29 -12.95
CA GLY A 107 4.42 9.97 -11.92
C GLY A 107 5.34 8.80 -12.33
N ILE A 108 4.77 7.73 -12.86
CA ILE A 108 5.54 6.56 -13.35
C ILE A 108 6.42 6.96 -14.54
N ILE A 109 5.88 7.69 -15.52
CA ILE A 109 6.63 8.08 -16.72
C ILE A 109 7.78 9.04 -16.37
N THR A 110 7.54 10.02 -15.52
CA THR A 110 8.52 11.04 -15.13
C THR A 110 9.43 10.59 -13.99
N LYS A 111 9.20 9.40 -13.43
CA LYS A 111 9.89 8.88 -12.24
C LYS A 111 9.85 9.88 -11.09
N MET A 112 8.65 10.37 -10.79
CA MET A 112 8.42 11.33 -9.72
C MET A 112 8.99 10.80 -8.39
N GLU A 113 9.68 11.68 -7.65
CA GLU A 113 10.18 11.29 -6.33
C GLU A 113 9.03 11.05 -5.35
N PRO A 114 9.14 10.02 -4.48
CA PRO A 114 8.14 9.76 -3.46
C PRO A 114 8.14 10.87 -2.41
N GLN A 115 7.00 11.06 -1.75
CA GLN A 115 6.88 12.03 -0.66
C GLN A 115 7.71 11.64 0.56
N THR A 116 7.93 10.34 0.76
CA THR A 116 8.67 9.81 1.91
C THR A 116 9.83 8.93 1.45
N LYS A 117 11.01 9.24 1.94
CA LYS A 117 12.22 8.41 1.77
C LYS A 117 12.48 7.67 3.08
N SER A 118 12.84 6.40 3.02
CA SER A 118 13.19 5.58 4.17
C SER A 118 14.34 4.64 3.83
N GLU A 119 15.07 4.22 4.84
CA GLU A 119 16.10 3.20 4.70
C GLU A 119 15.48 1.86 4.25
N PRO A 120 16.21 1.07 3.46
CA PRO A 120 15.76 -0.26 3.07
C PRO A 120 15.52 -1.18 4.27
N VAL A 121 14.46 -1.97 4.19
CA VAL A 121 14.08 -2.98 5.17
C VAL A 121 14.21 -4.36 4.54
N SER A 122 15.08 -5.23 5.11
CA SER A 122 15.20 -6.60 4.63
C SER A 122 13.99 -7.45 5.06
N LEU A 123 13.41 -8.17 4.12
CA LEU A 123 12.36 -9.15 4.41
C LEU A 123 12.89 -10.48 4.97
N ASP A 124 14.23 -10.66 5.03
CA ASP A 124 14.85 -11.83 5.65
C ASP A 124 14.88 -11.76 7.18
N GLN A 125 14.59 -10.59 7.74
CA GLN A 125 14.44 -10.38 9.18
C GLN A 125 13.00 -10.53 9.65
N SER A 126 12.79 -10.55 10.97
CA SER A 126 11.43 -10.55 11.53
C SER A 126 10.69 -9.26 11.22
N GLY A 127 9.47 -9.35 10.72
CA GLY A 127 8.60 -8.21 10.49
C GLY A 127 8.29 -7.36 11.73
N THR A 128 8.52 -7.92 12.94
CA THR A 128 8.32 -7.21 14.22
C THR A 128 9.16 -5.94 14.33
N VAL A 129 10.28 -5.83 13.60
CA VAL A 129 11.11 -4.61 13.57
C VAL A 129 10.40 -3.39 12.98
N THR A 130 9.34 -3.61 12.22
CA THR A 130 8.50 -2.56 11.62
C THR A 130 7.22 -2.26 12.41
N GLN A 131 6.97 -2.99 13.50
CA GLN A 131 5.74 -2.91 14.31
C GLN A 131 5.96 -2.00 15.52
N TRP A 132 6.26 -0.74 15.28
CA TRP A 132 6.46 0.27 16.33
C TRP A 132 5.24 1.22 16.40
N TRP A 133 4.54 1.19 17.54
CA TRP A 133 3.41 2.04 17.91
C TRP A 133 3.34 2.28 19.41
#